data_dd9c7eafe3cc67659221e659503f0e36
#
_entry.id   dd9c7eafe3cc67659221e659503f0e36
#
_cell.length_a   1.000
_cell.length_b   1.000
_cell.length_c   1.000
_cell.angle_alpha   90.00
_cell.angle_beta   90.00
_cell.angle_gamma   90.00
#
_symmetry.space_group_name_H-M   'P 1'
#
loop_
_entity.id
_entity.type
_entity.pdbx_description
1 polymer ?
#
loop_
_entity_poly.entity_id
_entity_poly.type
_entity_poly.pdbx_seq_one_letter_code
_entity_poly.pdbx_strand_id
1 'polypeptide(L)'
;MVLHRPVEPAQFHRACTPGMRYDKAVKQMSSSESTTRNIRVRVQAQYDSSRSRPQQSLWFFLYTVRITNEGHDAVQLVSRHWVITDGMGKVEEVQGPGVVGNQPVLAPGQNFEYTSGCPLTTPFGSMHGTYQMINQGKEQFDIEIAPFTLTEPYSTVN
;
A
#
# COMPACT_ATOMS: atom_id res chain seq x y z
N MET A 1 6.36 17.80 -2.23
CA MET A 1 5.42 17.32 -1.19
C MET A 1 4.39 16.43 -1.87
N VAL A 2 4.54 15.13 -1.73
CA VAL A 2 3.56 14.18 -2.28
C VAL A 2 2.40 14.16 -1.31
N LEU A 3 1.33 14.82 -1.69
CA LEU A 3 0.08 14.71 -0.96
C LEU A 3 -0.51 13.34 -1.28
N HIS A 4 -0.31 12.40 -0.38
CA HIS A 4 -1.09 11.18 -0.39
C HIS A 4 -2.53 11.56 -0.07
N ARG A 5 -3.27 12.01 -1.08
CA ARG A 5 -4.70 12.14 -0.93
C ARG A 5 -5.26 10.74 -0.74
N PRO A 6 -6.06 10.52 0.30
CA PRO A 6 -6.80 9.28 0.38
C PRO A 6 -7.57 9.14 -0.93
N VAL A 7 -7.27 8.10 -1.64
CA VAL A 7 -8.13 7.69 -2.73
C VAL A 7 -9.34 7.11 -2.02
N GLU A 8 -10.45 7.80 -2.09
CA GLU A 8 -11.72 7.19 -1.66
C GLU A 8 -11.78 5.80 -2.31
N PRO A 9 -12.22 4.80 -1.57
CA PRO A 9 -12.46 3.50 -2.19
C PRO A 9 -13.43 3.75 -3.33
N ALA A 10 -12.89 3.89 -4.51
CA ALA A 10 -13.70 3.81 -5.70
C ALA A 10 -14.47 2.51 -5.52
N GLN A 11 -15.77 2.63 -5.48
CA GLN A 11 -16.62 1.47 -5.48
C GLN A 11 -16.25 0.67 -6.72
N PHE A 12 -15.32 -0.25 -6.55
CA PHE A 12 -15.06 -1.25 -7.57
C PHE A 12 -16.29 -2.15 -7.62
N HIS A 13 -17.34 -1.62 -8.21
CA HIS A 13 -18.44 -2.46 -8.62
C HIS A 13 -17.89 -3.37 -9.71
N ARG A 14 -17.74 -4.59 -9.32
CA ARG A 14 -17.42 -5.70 -10.17
C ARG A 14 -18.27 -5.69 -11.43
N ALA A 15 -17.74 -5.24 -12.48
CA ALA A 15 -18.16 -5.74 -13.76
C ALA A 15 -17.35 -7.01 -14.06
N CYS A 16 -17.60 -8.06 -13.32
CA CYS A 16 -17.12 -9.37 -13.69
C CYS A 16 -18.01 -9.90 -14.81
N THR A 17 -17.67 -9.59 -16.03
CA THR A 17 -18.23 -10.29 -17.15
C THR A 17 -17.51 -11.64 -17.26
N PRO A 18 -18.24 -12.76 -17.21
CA PRO A 18 -17.64 -14.06 -17.45
C PRO A 18 -17.01 -14.07 -18.84
N GLY A 19 -15.75 -14.42 -18.92
CA GLY A 19 -15.06 -14.57 -20.19
C GLY A 19 -13.97 -13.56 -20.50
N MET A 20 -13.72 -12.59 -19.62
CA MET A 20 -12.57 -11.70 -19.79
C MET A 20 -11.29 -12.36 -19.33
N ARG A 21 -10.25 -12.21 -20.14
CA ARG A 21 -8.93 -12.75 -19.88
C ARG A 21 -8.24 -11.96 -18.79
N TYR A 22 -8.35 -12.44 -17.56
CA TYR A 22 -7.74 -11.81 -16.38
C TYR A 22 -6.24 -12.05 -16.25
N ASP A 23 -5.72 -12.99 -17.02
CA ASP A 23 -4.41 -13.56 -16.78
C ASP A 23 -3.27 -12.54 -16.80
N LYS A 24 -3.42 -11.48 -17.57
CA LYS A 24 -2.35 -10.48 -17.69
C LYS A 24 -2.38 -9.43 -16.57
N ALA A 25 -3.56 -9.05 -16.09
CA ALA A 25 -3.67 -8.06 -15.03
C ALA A 25 -3.24 -8.62 -13.67
N VAL A 26 -3.56 -9.88 -13.40
CA VAL A 26 -3.21 -10.55 -12.15
C VAL A 26 -1.71 -10.81 -12.04
N LYS A 27 -1.04 -11.08 -13.17
CA LYS A 27 0.41 -11.36 -13.18
C LYS A 27 1.28 -10.15 -12.92
N GLN A 28 0.70 -8.96 -12.87
CA GLN A 28 1.45 -7.71 -12.72
C GLN A 28 1.20 -7.04 -11.39
N MET A 29 0.46 -7.68 -10.50
CA MET A 29 0.32 -7.24 -9.12
C MET A 29 1.56 -7.64 -8.35
N SER A 30 2.16 -6.69 -7.66
CA SER A 30 3.19 -6.99 -6.68
C SER A 30 2.57 -7.10 -5.31
N SER A 31 3.20 -7.87 -4.44
CA SER A 31 2.71 -8.06 -3.09
C SER A 31 3.87 -8.22 -2.11
N SER A 32 3.60 -7.93 -0.87
CA SER A 32 4.50 -8.22 0.24
C SER A 32 3.71 -8.58 1.48
N GLU A 33 4.38 -9.23 2.41
CA GLU A 33 3.78 -9.61 3.68
C GLU A 33 4.86 -9.69 4.74
N SER A 34 4.56 -9.17 5.93
CA SER A 34 5.40 -9.31 7.10
C SER A 34 4.54 -9.38 8.35
N THR A 35 5.06 -10.08 9.36
CA THR A 35 4.40 -10.16 10.66
C THR A 35 5.40 -9.70 11.72
N THR A 36 5.04 -8.64 12.44
CA THR A 36 5.84 -8.08 13.53
C THR A 36 4.99 -8.08 14.78
N ARG A 37 5.47 -8.73 15.84
CA ARG A 37 4.75 -8.79 17.13
C ARG A 37 3.30 -9.26 16.98
N ASN A 38 3.10 -10.27 16.15
CA ASN A 38 1.80 -10.86 15.84
C ASN A 38 0.84 -9.92 15.10
N ILE A 39 1.35 -8.88 14.47
CA ILE A 39 0.55 -8.02 13.59
C ILE A 39 1.04 -8.24 12.17
N ARG A 40 0.16 -8.75 11.33
CA ARG A 40 0.46 -9.05 9.93
C ARG A 40 0.09 -7.87 9.05
N VAL A 41 1.04 -7.46 8.22
CA VAL A 41 0.83 -6.42 7.21
C VAL A 41 0.98 -7.05 5.84
N ARG A 42 -0.09 -7.02 5.05
CA ARG A 42 -0.12 -7.53 3.70
C ARG A 42 -0.41 -6.39 2.74
N VAL A 43 0.40 -6.28 1.70
CA VAL A 43 0.25 -5.23 0.69
C VAL A 43 0.10 -5.86 -0.68
N GLN A 44 -0.80 -5.29 -1.49
CA GLN A 44 -0.93 -5.59 -2.92
C GLN A 44 -0.92 -4.26 -3.67
N ALA A 45 -0.09 -4.18 -4.70
CA ALA A 45 0.06 -2.97 -5.50
C ALA A 45 -0.18 -3.25 -6.98
N GLN A 46 -0.73 -2.27 -7.66
CA GLN A 46 -1.00 -2.37 -9.09
C GLN A 46 -0.88 -1.00 -9.75
N TYR A 47 -0.54 -1.02 -11.03
CA TYR A 47 -0.49 0.16 -11.87
C TYR A 47 -1.91 0.63 -12.21
N ASP A 48 -2.13 1.94 -12.15
CA ASP A 48 -3.41 2.56 -12.53
C ASP A 48 -3.21 3.36 -13.82
N SER A 49 -3.52 2.74 -14.95
CA SER A 49 -3.37 3.39 -16.25
C SER A 49 -4.29 4.60 -16.43
N SER A 50 -5.45 4.58 -15.78
CA SER A 50 -6.44 5.67 -15.92
C SER A 50 -5.96 6.98 -15.30
N ARG A 51 -5.11 6.90 -14.26
CA ARG A 51 -4.54 8.06 -13.59
C ARG A 51 -3.10 8.35 -13.99
N SER A 52 -2.54 7.54 -14.87
CA SER A 52 -1.18 7.72 -15.33
C SER A 52 -1.13 8.61 -16.57
N ARG A 53 -0.02 9.33 -16.71
CA ARG A 53 0.30 10.17 -17.85
C ARG A 53 1.80 10.01 -18.17
N PRO A 54 2.20 8.86 -18.74
CA PRO A 54 3.62 8.58 -19.00
C PRO A 54 4.32 9.65 -19.84
N GLN A 55 3.59 10.27 -20.75
CA GLN A 55 4.11 11.36 -21.58
C GLN A 55 4.43 12.62 -20.76
N GLN A 56 3.89 12.73 -19.57
CA GLN A 56 4.15 13.80 -18.61
C GLN A 56 4.98 13.30 -17.43
N SER A 57 5.62 12.15 -17.59
CA SER A 57 6.42 11.50 -16.54
C SER A 57 5.60 11.27 -15.25
N LEU A 58 4.39 10.79 -15.43
CA LEU A 58 3.51 10.45 -14.32
C LEU A 58 3.03 9.00 -14.45
N TRP A 59 3.49 8.16 -13.53
CA TRP A 59 3.04 6.77 -13.37
C TRP A 59 2.36 6.65 -12.01
N PHE A 60 1.09 6.31 -12.00
CA PHE A 60 0.30 6.24 -10.79
C PHE A 60 0.04 4.78 -10.40
N PHE A 61 0.25 4.47 -9.13
CA PHE A 61 0.07 3.13 -8.59
C PHE A 61 -0.92 3.17 -7.43
N LEU A 62 -1.76 2.15 -7.38
CA LEU A 62 -2.64 1.91 -6.24
C LEU A 62 -2.02 0.80 -5.39
N TYR A 63 -2.10 0.94 -4.09
CA TYR A 63 -1.72 -0.13 -3.17
C TYR A 63 -2.78 -0.30 -2.11
N THR A 64 -3.08 -1.56 -1.80
CA THR A 64 -4.04 -1.94 -0.76
C THR A 64 -3.28 -2.62 0.36
N VAL A 65 -3.48 -2.12 1.57
CA VAL A 65 -2.85 -2.65 2.77
C VAL A 65 -3.91 -3.28 3.65
N ARG A 66 -3.62 -4.49 4.13
CA ARG A 66 -4.43 -5.17 5.12
C ARG A 66 -3.60 -5.44 6.36
N ILE A 67 -4.03 -4.90 7.48
CA ILE A 67 -3.37 -5.04 8.78
C ILE A 67 -4.24 -5.93 9.64
N THR A 68 -3.71 -7.05 10.10
CA THR A 68 -4.45 -8.04 10.90
C THR A 68 -3.78 -8.23 12.25
N ASN A 69 -4.53 -8.07 13.32
CA ASN A 69 -4.05 -8.37 14.67
C ASN A 69 -4.22 -9.85 14.96
N GLU A 70 -3.13 -10.60 14.92
CA GLU A 70 -3.08 -12.02 15.24
C GLU A 70 -2.62 -12.28 16.68
N GLY A 71 -2.45 -11.23 17.47
CA GLY A 71 -2.04 -11.31 18.86
C GLY A 71 -3.21 -11.40 19.82
N HIS A 72 -2.91 -11.25 21.10
CA HIS A 72 -3.87 -11.41 22.18
C HIS A 72 -4.35 -10.09 22.78
N ASP A 73 -3.70 -8.99 22.45
CA ASP A 73 -4.00 -7.66 22.98
C ASP A 73 -4.47 -6.74 21.86
N ALA A 74 -5.37 -5.80 22.20
CA ALA A 74 -5.76 -4.76 21.27
C ALA A 74 -4.58 -3.81 21.00
N VAL A 75 -4.49 -3.36 19.76
CA VAL A 75 -3.46 -2.40 19.33
C VAL A 75 -4.10 -1.28 18.54
N GLN A 76 -3.49 -0.11 18.55
CA GLN A 76 -3.95 1.02 17.75
C GLN A 76 -2.83 1.47 16.83
N LEU A 77 -3.16 1.70 15.58
CA LEU A 77 -2.26 2.33 14.62
C LEU A 77 -2.28 3.84 14.84
N VAL A 78 -1.12 4.42 15.14
CA VAL A 78 -1.00 5.83 15.46
C VAL A 78 -0.47 6.64 14.30
N SER A 79 0.57 6.15 13.63
CA SER A 79 1.22 6.87 12.54
C SER A 79 1.84 5.92 11.53
N ARG A 80 2.27 6.47 10.41
CA ARG A 80 2.92 5.74 9.33
C ARG A 80 4.21 6.43 8.92
N HIS A 81 5.14 5.62 8.44
CA HIS A 81 6.36 6.08 7.81
C HIS A 81 6.62 5.27 6.55
N TRP A 82 6.57 5.91 5.40
CA TRP A 82 6.84 5.30 4.11
C TRP A 82 8.18 5.76 3.55
N VAL A 83 8.90 4.84 2.95
CA VAL A 83 10.11 5.10 2.17
C VAL A 83 9.82 4.68 0.74
N ILE A 84 9.85 5.64 -0.17
CA ILE A 84 9.53 5.44 -1.58
C ILE A 84 10.80 5.69 -2.40
N THR A 85 11.20 4.69 -3.17
CA THR A 85 12.39 4.80 -4.05
C THR A 85 11.91 4.70 -5.48
N ASP A 86 12.26 5.69 -6.31
CA ASP A 86 11.91 5.66 -7.72
C ASP A 86 12.95 4.89 -8.55
N GLY A 87 12.71 4.75 -9.85
CA GLY A 87 13.57 4.01 -10.75
C GLY A 87 14.95 4.64 -10.99
N MET A 88 15.13 5.88 -10.59
CA MET A 88 16.42 6.58 -10.66
C MET A 88 17.18 6.54 -9.33
N GLY A 89 16.65 5.86 -8.34
CA GLY A 89 17.25 5.76 -7.01
C GLY A 89 16.93 6.94 -6.09
N LYS A 90 16.05 7.85 -6.50
CA LYS A 90 15.62 8.94 -5.64
C LYS A 90 14.72 8.42 -4.54
N VAL A 91 15.03 8.78 -3.31
CA VAL A 91 14.29 8.36 -2.12
C VAL A 91 13.45 9.52 -1.59
N GLU A 92 12.19 9.21 -1.31
CA GLU A 92 11.26 10.13 -0.67
C GLU A 92 10.68 9.45 0.56
N GLU A 93 10.60 10.18 1.66
CA GLU A 93 10.01 9.68 2.90
C GLU A 93 8.71 10.44 3.19
N VAL A 94 7.69 9.71 3.61
CA VAL A 94 6.39 10.28 3.97
C VAL A 94 6.03 9.80 5.37
N GLN A 95 5.91 10.75 6.29
CA GLN A 95 5.48 10.50 7.67
C GLN A 95 4.19 11.25 7.94
N GLY A 96 3.34 10.65 8.73
CA GLY A 96 2.09 11.30 9.12
C GLY A 96 1.26 10.46 10.06
N PRO A 97 0.24 11.09 10.68
CA PRO A 97 -0.66 10.39 11.60
C PRO A 97 -1.62 9.48 10.83
N GLY A 98 -1.86 8.31 11.39
CA GLY A 98 -2.88 7.38 10.89
C GLY A 98 -2.69 6.90 9.45
N VAL A 99 -3.75 6.33 8.93
CA VAL A 99 -3.86 5.88 7.53
C VAL A 99 -5.23 6.32 7.00
N VAL A 100 -5.24 7.01 5.85
CA VAL A 100 -6.44 7.56 5.20
C VAL A 100 -7.41 8.25 6.18
N GLY A 101 -6.85 9.05 7.11
CA GLY A 101 -7.64 9.78 8.11
C GLY A 101 -8.08 8.96 9.31
N ASN A 102 -7.63 7.71 9.46
CA ASN A 102 -8.02 6.82 10.54
C ASN A 102 -6.83 6.40 11.40
N GLN A 103 -7.08 6.21 12.68
CA GLN A 103 -6.16 5.57 13.63
C GLN A 103 -6.88 4.34 14.21
N PRO A 104 -6.99 3.26 13.42
CA PRO A 104 -7.84 2.14 13.80
C PRO A 104 -7.32 1.41 15.04
N VAL A 105 -8.25 1.03 15.91
CA VAL A 105 -8.00 0.12 17.02
C VAL A 105 -8.39 -1.28 16.58
N LEU A 106 -7.46 -2.21 16.68
CA LEU A 106 -7.68 -3.58 16.28
C LEU A 106 -7.69 -4.48 17.52
N ALA A 107 -8.84 -5.05 17.83
CA ALA A 107 -8.92 -6.13 18.81
C ALA A 107 -8.31 -7.40 18.23
N PRO A 108 -7.96 -8.39 19.08
CA PRO A 108 -7.47 -9.67 18.57
C PRO A 108 -8.39 -10.27 17.50
N GLY A 109 -7.82 -10.66 16.37
CA GLY A 109 -8.52 -11.20 15.22
C GLY A 109 -9.11 -10.18 14.26
N GLN A 110 -9.10 -8.91 14.59
CA GLN A 110 -9.62 -7.86 13.71
C GLN A 110 -8.58 -7.42 12.68
N ASN A 111 -9.08 -6.91 11.56
CA ASN A 111 -8.23 -6.33 10.53
C ASN A 111 -8.77 -4.99 10.07
N PHE A 112 -7.89 -4.20 9.47
CA PHE A 112 -8.21 -2.95 8.81
C PHE A 112 -7.58 -2.97 7.42
N GLU A 113 -8.36 -2.61 6.42
CA GLU A 113 -7.90 -2.57 5.04
C GLU A 113 -8.14 -1.19 4.46
N TYR A 114 -7.16 -0.67 3.73
CA TYR A 114 -7.29 0.59 3.02
C TYR A 114 -6.53 0.56 1.71
N THR A 115 -6.94 1.41 0.78
CA THR A 115 -6.27 1.62 -0.50
C THR A 115 -5.82 3.05 -0.60
N SER A 116 -4.62 3.26 -1.07
CA SER A 116 -4.05 4.58 -1.32
C SER A 116 -3.27 4.58 -2.62
N GLY A 117 -2.79 5.73 -3.02
CA GLY A 117 -2.08 5.90 -4.28
C GLY A 117 -0.67 6.45 -4.09
N CYS A 118 0.20 6.08 -5.02
CA CYS A 118 1.56 6.58 -5.08
C CYS A 118 1.88 7.01 -6.52
N PRO A 119 2.07 8.31 -6.76
CA PRO A 119 2.58 8.77 -8.05
C PRO A 119 4.09 8.67 -8.09
N LEU A 120 4.64 8.17 -9.19
CA LEU A 120 6.07 8.16 -9.47
C LEU A 120 6.36 8.98 -10.72
N THR A 121 7.58 9.47 -10.82
CA THR A 121 8.10 10.14 -12.02
C THR A 121 8.88 9.17 -12.92
N THR A 122 8.90 7.91 -12.57
CA THR A 122 9.54 6.82 -13.31
C THR A 122 8.57 5.66 -13.44
N PRO A 123 8.73 4.78 -14.45
CA PRO A 123 7.80 3.68 -14.67
C PRO A 123 7.88 2.55 -13.66
N PHE A 124 8.85 2.60 -12.74
CA PHE A 124 8.99 1.61 -11.68
C PHE A 124 9.60 2.24 -10.44
N GLY A 125 9.43 1.57 -9.32
CA GLY A 125 9.99 1.94 -8.03
C GLY A 125 9.67 0.89 -6.99
N SER A 126 9.88 1.24 -5.73
CA SER A 126 9.57 0.36 -4.60
C SER A 126 9.12 1.19 -3.40
N MET A 127 8.38 0.54 -2.53
CA MET A 127 7.95 1.12 -1.26
C MET A 127 8.21 0.13 -0.13
N HIS A 128 8.56 0.66 1.02
CA HIS A 128 8.58 -0.07 2.29
C HIS A 128 8.38 0.94 3.42
N GLY A 129 8.23 0.46 4.63
CA GLY A 129 8.09 1.38 5.74
C GLY A 129 7.70 0.68 7.03
N THR A 130 7.08 1.47 7.91
CA THR A 130 6.62 1.01 9.21
C THR A 130 5.31 1.70 9.58
N TYR A 131 4.52 1.02 10.40
CA TYR A 131 3.46 1.66 11.17
C TYR A 131 3.89 1.74 12.63
N GLN A 132 3.58 2.86 13.27
CA GLN A 132 3.80 3.04 14.70
C GLN A 132 2.51 2.66 15.41
N MET A 133 2.63 1.67 16.28
CA MET A 133 1.51 1.09 17.02
C MET A 133 1.63 1.40 18.50
N ILE A 134 0.51 1.36 19.19
CA ILE A 134 0.46 1.43 20.65
C ILE A 134 -0.46 0.33 21.16
N ASN A 135 -0.05 -0.35 22.24
CA ASN A 135 -0.88 -1.39 22.86
C ASN A 135 -1.65 -0.84 24.07
N GLN A 136 -2.41 -1.71 24.74
CA GLN A 136 -3.20 -1.33 25.93
C GLN A 136 -2.32 -0.85 27.08
N GLY A 137 -1.10 -1.37 27.20
CA GLY A 137 -0.13 -0.95 28.20
C GLY A 137 0.59 0.35 27.88
N LYS A 138 0.17 1.06 26.82
CA LYS A 138 0.79 2.30 26.33
C LYS A 138 2.20 2.11 25.80
N GLU A 139 2.62 0.88 25.51
CA GLU A 139 3.88 0.62 24.84
C GLU A 139 3.76 0.96 23.37
N GLN A 140 4.70 1.76 22.87
CA GLN A 140 4.81 2.11 21.46
C GLN A 140 5.82 1.17 20.80
N PHE A 141 5.48 0.71 19.59
CA PHE A 141 6.34 -0.16 18.82
C PHE A 141 6.08 0.02 17.34
N ASP A 142 7.08 -0.33 16.54
CA ASP A 142 6.97 -0.30 15.08
C ASP A 142 6.65 -1.70 14.56
N ILE A 143 5.80 -1.74 13.54
CA ILE A 143 5.61 -2.96 12.74
C ILE A 143 6.08 -2.69 11.33
N GLU A 144 6.67 -3.71 10.72
CA GLU A 144 7.28 -3.59 9.40
C GLU A 144 6.24 -3.71 8.28
N ILE A 145 6.41 -2.86 7.27
CA ILE A 145 5.79 -3.02 5.98
C ILE A 145 6.89 -3.51 5.03
N ALA A 146 6.86 -4.80 4.68
CA ALA A 146 7.90 -5.38 3.84
C ALA A 146 7.93 -4.72 2.47
N PRO A 147 9.10 -4.62 1.83
CA PRO A 147 9.22 -3.98 0.53
C PRO A 147 8.36 -4.63 -0.53
N PHE A 148 7.77 -3.82 -1.39
CA PHE A 148 7.05 -4.25 -2.58
C PHE A 148 7.39 -3.34 -3.75
N THR A 149 7.28 -3.87 -4.95
CA THR A 149 7.61 -3.14 -6.16
C THR A 149 6.40 -2.44 -6.74
N LEU A 150 6.66 -1.32 -7.42
CA LEU A 150 5.70 -0.60 -8.23
C LEU A 150 6.21 -0.67 -9.66
N THR A 151 5.50 -1.32 -10.55
CA THR A 151 5.97 -1.55 -11.91
C THR A 151 4.85 -1.34 -12.90
N GLU A 152 5.08 -0.46 -13.88
CA GLU A 152 4.19 -0.35 -15.02
C GLU A 152 4.14 -1.71 -15.71
N PRO A 153 2.93 -2.21 -16.03
CA PRO A 153 2.82 -3.44 -16.78
C PRO A 153 3.59 -3.35 -18.09
N TYR A 154 4.35 -4.40 -18.35
CA TYR A 154 5.14 -4.46 -19.54
C TYR A 154 4.21 -4.37 -20.78
N SER A 155 4.27 -3.23 -21.45
CA SER A 155 3.71 -3.16 -22.78
C SER A 155 4.69 -3.87 -23.69
N THR A 156 4.28 -5.00 -24.26
CA THR A 156 5.06 -5.69 -25.26
C THR A 156 5.38 -4.74 -26.39
N VAL A 157 6.49 -4.09 -26.29
CA VAL A 157 7.10 -3.48 -27.44
C VAL A 157 8.17 -4.42 -27.91
N ASN A 158 7.95 -4.94 -29.01
CA ASN A 158 9.07 -5.43 -29.76
C ASN A 158 9.25 -4.78 -31.02
#